data_ee69c0f3e7d48a6f9e96559d8704d968
#
_entry.id   ee69c0f3e7d48a6f9e96559d8704d968
#
_cell.length_a   1.000
_cell.length_b   1.000
_cell.length_c   1.000
_cell.angle_alpha   90.00
_cell.angle_beta   90.00
_cell.angle_gamma   90.00
#
_symmetry.space_group_name_H-M   'P 1'
#
loop_
_entity.id
_entity.type
_entity.pdbx_description
1 polymer ?
#
loop_
_entity_poly.entity_id
_entity_poly.type
_entity_poly.pdbx_seq_one_letter_code
_entity_poly.pdbx_strand_id
1 'polypeptide(L)'
;MGGPLTAYGLPLTFFLMFIELTDLLRCPNPHDESFLVLLPDKMDGRSVRTGQLGCPVCGRTFELVEGVFDAGGAPPDLRGTTGLTGENLSVLMGLSGPGGYAALVGPVASLWQEVAALNPGVALVAINPPKTVTDSAGVSVVRGGMIPIKSRTLRGVVLGKPYADDPIWVRDAARLVLPGLRVVGEGDQPPEDLIDVMASAGGVWVGARKA
;
A
#
# COMPACT_ATOMS: atom_id res chain seq x y z
N MET A 1 4.01 -26.18 46.48
CA MET A 1 3.49 -24.79 46.39
C MET A 1 3.91 -24.25 45.04
N GLY A 2 3.03 -24.37 44.05
CA GLY A 2 3.26 -23.91 42.70
C GLY A 2 2.77 -22.49 42.54
N GLY A 3 3.68 -21.55 42.21
CA GLY A 3 3.31 -20.20 41.83
C GLY A 3 2.66 -20.19 40.43
N PRO A 4 1.72 -19.27 40.17
CA PRO A 4 1.04 -19.21 38.91
C PRO A 4 1.99 -18.78 37.80
N LEU A 5 2.05 -19.53 36.71
CA LEU A 5 2.67 -19.14 35.47
C LEU A 5 1.89 -17.93 34.93
N THR A 6 2.51 -16.79 34.94
CA THR A 6 2.00 -15.59 34.25
C THR A 6 1.96 -15.87 32.76
N ALA A 7 0.76 -15.77 32.20
CA ALA A 7 0.52 -15.80 30.77
C ALA A 7 1.48 -14.80 30.09
N TYR A 8 2.23 -15.25 29.11
CA TYR A 8 2.98 -14.39 28.22
C TYR A 8 2.00 -13.43 27.56
N GLY A 9 2.02 -12.19 28.02
CA GLY A 9 1.28 -11.13 27.36
C GLY A 9 1.80 -11.03 25.94
N LEU A 10 0.93 -11.30 24.97
CA LEU A 10 1.19 -10.93 23.59
C LEU A 10 1.54 -9.44 23.58
N PRO A 11 2.63 -9.03 22.93
CA PRO A 11 2.96 -7.61 22.85
C PRO A 11 1.77 -6.90 22.20
N LEU A 12 1.28 -5.85 22.85
CA LEU A 12 0.32 -4.94 22.24
C LEU A 12 0.86 -4.58 20.86
N THR A 13 0.15 -5.00 19.81
CA THR A 13 0.51 -4.73 18.43
C THR A 13 0.33 -3.23 18.22
N PHE A 14 1.41 -2.48 18.35
CA PHE A 14 1.40 -1.05 18.14
C PHE A 14 1.34 -0.78 16.64
N PHE A 15 0.46 0.11 16.25
CA PHE A 15 0.30 0.62 14.89
C PHE A 15 1.50 1.49 14.54
N LEU A 16 2.24 1.15 13.50
CA LEU A 16 3.55 1.73 13.26
C LEU A 16 3.82 1.85 11.75
N MET A 17 3.87 3.07 11.23
CA MET A 17 4.37 3.28 9.87
C MET A 17 5.90 3.20 9.87
N PHE A 18 6.49 2.37 9.02
CA PHE A 18 7.94 2.34 8.86
C PHE A 18 8.46 3.69 8.35
N ILE A 19 9.50 4.22 9.02
CA ILE A 19 10.07 5.53 8.69
C ILE A 19 10.56 5.59 7.23
N GLU A 20 11.05 4.49 6.69
CA GLU A 20 11.51 4.40 5.32
C GLU A 20 10.38 4.60 4.28
N LEU A 21 9.14 4.28 4.65
CA LEU A 21 8.00 4.56 3.78
C LEU A 21 7.75 6.07 3.65
N THR A 22 8.02 6.84 4.72
CA THR A 22 7.79 8.29 4.66
C THR A 22 8.65 8.98 3.61
N ASP A 23 9.83 8.44 3.31
CA ASP A 23 10.70 8.93 2.23
C ASP A 23 10.12 8.69 0.83
N LEU A 24 9.15 7.78 0.72
CA LEU A 24 8.45 7.47 -0.53
C LEU A 24 7.14 8.24 -0.68
N LEU A 25 6.64 8.88 0.37
CA LEU A 25 5.40 9.64 0.30
C LEU A 25 5.58 10.94 -0.50
N ARG A 26 4.56 11.27 -1.29
CA ARG A 26 4.50 12.51 -2.07
C ARG A 26 3.27 13.34 -1.71
N CYS A 27 3.35 14.62 -2.00
CA CYS A 27 2.20 15.51 -1.89
C CYS A 27 1.11 15.14 -2.90
N PRO A 28 -0.16 15.02 -2.47
CA PRO A 28 -1.29 14.74 -3.36
C PRO A 28 -1.79 15.99 -4.13
N ASN A 29 -1.33 17.18 -3.76
CA ASN A 29 -1.79 18.43 -4.40
C ASN A 29 -1.30 18.54 -5.85
N PRO A 30 -2.02 19.31 -6.70
CA PRO A 30 -1.71 19.46 -8.13
C PRO A 30 -0.50 20.39 -8.36
N HIS A 31 0.69 19.88 -8.22
CA HIS A 31 1.96 20.50 -8.57
C HIS A 31 2.94 19.39 -8.96
N ASP A 32 4.15 19.75 -9.40
CA ASP A 32 5.21 18.78 -9.71
C ASP A 32 5.45 17.85 -8.53
N GLU A 33 5.77 16.58 -8.84
CA GLU A 33 5.96 15.55 -7.81
C GLU A 33 6.99 16.01 -6.78
N SER A 34 6.54 16.17 -5.54
CA SER A 34 7.37 16.57 -4.41
C SER A 34 7.20 15.59 -3.25
N PHE A 35 8.32 15.24 -2.63
CA PHE A 35 8.32 14.47 -1.40
C PHE A 35 7.70 15.25 -0.24
N LEU A 36 7.26 14.52 0.78
CA LEU A 36 6.82 15.08 2.04
C LEU A 36 7.96 15.01 3.07
N VAL A 37 8.07 16.03 3.90
CA VAL A 37 9.03 16.08 5.01
C VAL A 37 8.33 15.66 6.27
N LEU A 38 8.83 14.59 6.90
CA LEU A 38 8.31 14.08 8.16
C LEU A 38 8.80 14.92 9.34
N LEU A 39 7.86 15.30 10.21
CA LEU A 39 8.10 15.82 11.56
C LEU A 39 7.44 14.82 12.53
N PRO A 40 8.19 13.88 13.11
CA PRO A 40 7.63 12.88 14.01
C PRO A 40 7.40 13.47 15.38
N ASP A 41 6.22 13.22 15.98
CA ASP A 41 5.91 13.56 17.36
C ASP A 41 6.22 12.37 18.29
N LYS A 42 5.85 11.15 17.82
CA LYS A 42 6.06 9.93 18.59
C LYS A 42 6.54 8.80 17.70
N MET A 43 7.63 8.19 18.11
CA MET A 43 8.23 7.04 17.44
C MET A 43 8.34 5.84 18.39
N ASP A 44 8.38 4.64 17.79
CA ASP A 44 8.72 3.38 18.45
C ASP A 44 9.76 2.66 17.57
N GLY A 45 11.02 2.70 18.01
CA GLY A 45 12.14 2.23 17.20
C GLY A 45 12.21 2.94 15.85
N ARG A 46 12.08 2.18 14.76
CA ARG A 46 12.08 2.70 13.36
C ARG A 46 10.68 3.00 12.84
N SER A 47 9.70 3.07 13.69
CA SER A 47 8.31 3.25 13.28
C SER A 47 7.73 4.54 13.86
N VAL A 48 6.97 5.26 13.03
CA VAL A 48 6.33 6.52 13.39
C VAL A 48 4.90 6.23 13.81
N ARG A 49 4.54 6.64 15.04
CA ARG A 49 3.16 6.52 15.54
C ARG A 49 2.33 7.74 15.22
N THR A 50 2.87 8.90 15.55
CA THR A 50 2.20 10.17 15.27
C THR A 50 3.21 11.18 14.77
N GLY A 51 2.74 12.10 13.95
CA GLY A 51 3.55 13.15 13.38
C GLY A 51 2.82 13.91 12.29
N GLN A 52 3.54 14.77 11.62
CA GLN A 52 3.07 15.54 10.49
C GLN A 52 3.99 15.37 9.30
N LEU A 53 3.43 15.36 8.10
CA LEU A 53 4.18 15.39 6.85
C LEU A 53 3.87 16.69 6.10
N GLY A 54 4.87 17.52 5.93
CA GLY A 54 4.77 18.82 5.27
C GLY A 54 5.25 18.78 3.82
N CYS A 55 4.52 19.42 2.91
CA CYS A 55 4.98 19.64 1.55
C CYS A 55 5.83 20.90 1.45
N PRO A 56 7.10 20.83 1.01
CA PRO A 56 7.97 22.01 0.88
C PRO A 56 7.57 22.94 -0.26
N VAL A 57 6.73 22.46 -1.20
CA VAL A 57 6.31 23.26 -2.37
C VAL A 57 5.05 24.09 -2.06
N CYS A 58 3.99 23.45 -1.55
CA CYS A 58 2.72 24.16 -1.30
C CYS A 58 2.47 24.48 0.18
N GLY A 59 3.36 24.09 1.08
CA GLY A 59 3.25 24.34 2.52
C GLY A 59 2.14 23.56 3.25
N ARG A 60 1.41 22.69 2.53
CA ARG A 60 0.34 21.90 3.15
C ARG A 60 0.92 20.81 4.04
N THR A 61 0.27 20.61 5.18
CA THR A 61 0.60 19.54 6.13
C THR A 61 -0.49 18.48 6.15
N PHE A 62 -0.07 17.25 6.38
CA PHE A 62 -0.92 16.05 6.50
C PHE A 62 -0.60 15.36 7.82
N GLU A 63 -1.58 14.80 8.46
CA GLU A 63 -1.40 14.12 9.73
C GLU A 63 -1.06 12.65 9.54
N LEU A 64 -0.19 12.15 10.41
CA LEU A 64 0.07 10.75 10.62
C LEU A 64 -0.40 10.41 12.03
N VAL A 65 -1.47 9.64 12.13
CA VAL A 65 -2.13 9.31 13.39
C VAL A 65 -2.20 7.80 13.55
N GLU A 66 -1.68 7.31 14.67
CA GLU A 66 -1.63 5.87 14.98
C GLU A 66 -1.07 5.02 13.81
N GLY A 67 0.04 5.50 13.20
CA GLY A 67 0.70 4.83 12.08
C GLY A 67 -0.01 4.98 10.73
N VAL A 68 -1.17 5.59 10.66
CA VAL A 68 -1.93 5.80 9.43
C VAL A 68 -1.63 7.17 8.85
N PHE A 69 -1.14 7.20 7.62
CA PHE A 69 -1.02 8.44 6.85
C PHE A 69 -2.30 8.70 6.06
N ASP A 70 -2.95 9.84 6.29
CA ASP A 70 -4.13 10.27 5.55
C ASP A 70 -3.80 11.48 4.65
N ALA A 71 -3.77 11.23 3.35
CA ALA A 71 -3.53 12.26 2.33
C ALA A 71 -4.81 13.05 1.98
N GLY A 72 -5.95 12.69 2.56
CA GLY A 72 -7.26 13.27 2.29
C GLY A 72 -7.95 12.69 1.05
N GLY A 73 -9.27 12.85 1.01
CA GLY A 73 -10.07 12.43 -0.15
C GLY A 73 -10.22 10.92 -0.30
N ALA A 74 -9.89 10.13 0.72
CA ALA A 74 -10.12 8.70 0.69
C ALA A 74 -11.61 8.39 0.42
N PRO A 75 -11.93 7.43 -0.46
CA PRO A 75 -13.32 7.04 -0.68
C PRO A 75 -13.91 6.46 0.61
N PRO A 76 -15.23 6.51 0.76
CA PRO A 76 -15.88 5.87 1.91
C PRO A 76 -15.49 4.39 1.97
N ASP A 77 -15.46 3.85 3.19
CA ASP A 77 -15.08 2.46 3.45
C ASP A 77 -15.88 1.49 2.57
N LEU A 78 -15.21 0.98 1.56
CA LEU A 78 -15.80 0.04 0.62
C LEU A 78 -15.77 -1.35 1.25
N ARG A 79 -16.92 -1.84 1.64
CA ARG A 79 -17.10 -3.23 2.07
C ARG A 79 -17.03 -4.13 0.84
N GLY A 80 -15.82 -4.44 0.43
CA GLY A 80 -15.55 -5.38 -0.65
C GLY A 80 -14.84 -6.63 -0.13
N THR A 81 -15.09 -7.73 -0.79
CA THR A 81 -14.30 -8.95 -0.65
C THR A 81 -13.54 -9.16 -1.95
N THR A 82 -12.37 -9.74 -1.87
CA THR A 82 -11.62 -10.18 -3.04
C THR A 82 -11.87 -11.67 -3.26
N GLY A 83 -11.90 -12.10 -4.53
CA GLY A 83 -11.89 -13.50 -4.93
C GLY A 83 -10.49 -14.11 -5.00
N LEU A 84 -9.45 -13.32 -4.74
CA LEU A 84 -8.06 -13.73 -4.81
C LEU A 84 -7.57 -14.32 -3.48
N THR A 85 -6.44 -15.00 -3.52
CA THR A 85 -5.69 -15.49 -2.36
C THR A 85 -4.33 -14.78 -2.31
N GLY A 86 -3.65 -14.81 -1.16
CA GLY A 86 -2.30 -14.27 -1.04
C GLY A 86 -1.31 -14.96 -1.99
N GLU A 87 -1.48 -16.24 -2.28
CA GLU A 87 -0.68 -16.98 -3.26
C GLU A 87 -0.89 -16.42 -4.68
N ASN A 88 -2.17 -16.22 -5.10
CA ASN A 88 -2.45 -15.60 -6.38
C ASN A 88 -1.78 -14.25 -6.50
N LEU A 89 -1.89 -13.38 -5.49
CA LEU A 89 -1.28 -12.05 -5.50
C LEU A 89 0.24 -12.12 -5.63
N SER A 90 0.88 -12.99 -4.87
CA SER A 90 2.35 -13.15 -4.88
C SER A 90 2.87 -13.58 -6.25
N VAL A 91 2.22 -14.57 -6.87
CA VAL A 91 2.57 -15.08 -8.19
C VAL A 91 2.31 -14.02 -9.27
N LEU A 92 1.15 -13.37 -9.25
CA LEU A 92 0.77 -12.39 -10.26
C LEU A 92 1.64 -11.13 -10.21
N MET A 93 2.01 -10.65 -9.01
CA MET A 93 2.98 -9.56 -8.87
C MET A 93 4.38 -9.94 -9.33
N GLY A 94 4.72 -11.23 -9.33
CA GLY A 94 6.06 -11.71 -9.72
C GLY A 94 7.15 -11.23 -8.77
N LEU A 95 6.85 -11.12 -7.48
CA LEU A 95 7.82 -10.73 -6.47
C LEU A 95 8.90 -11.81 -6.32
N SER A 96 10.16 -11.41 -6.40
CA SER A 96 11.30 -12.31 -6.25
C SER A 96 12.39 -11.66 -5.39
N GLY A 97 12.82 -12.35 -4.34
CA GLY A 97 13.84 -11.87 -3.40
C GLY A 97 13.35 -10.73 -2.47
N PRO A 98 14.12 -10.40 -1.45
CA PRO A 98 13.77 -9.41 -0.43
C PRO A 98 13.94 -7.96 -0.90
N GLY A 99 13.46 -7.03 -0.08
CA GLY A 99 13.63 -5.58 -0.21
C GLY A 99 12.54 -4.90 -1.02
N GLY A 100 12.46 -3.60 -0.87
CA GLY A 100 11.48 -2.73 -1.52
C GLY A 100 10.07 -2.87 -0.98
N TYR A 101 9.13 -2.21 -1.67
CA TYR A 101 7.73 -2.13 -1.28
C TYR A 101 6.81 -2.65 -2.38
N ALA A 102 5.69 -3.29 -1.98
CA ALA A 102 4.56 -3.58 -2.86
C ALA A 102 3.27 -3.02 -2.24
N ALA A 103 2.32 -2.57 -3.08
CA ALA A 103 1.09 -1.99 -2.61
C ALA A 103 -0.13 -2.88 -2.90
N LEU A 104 -1.03 -2.94 -1.92
CA LEU A 104 -2.33 -3.60 -2.00
C LEU A 104 -3.41 -2.54 -1.82
N VAL A 105 -4.26 -2.32 -2.83
CA VAL A 105 -5.24 -1.23 -2.86
C VAL A 105 -6.66 -1.76 -2.68
N GLY A 106 -7.37 -1.24 -1.70
CA GLY A 106 -8.75 -1.61 -1.41
C GLY A 106 -8.90 -2.99 -0.76
N PRO A 107 -9.93 -3.78 -1.13
CA PRO A 107 -10.26 -5.05 -0.48
C PRO A 107 -9.14 -6.09 -0.48
N VAL A 108 -8.31 -6.13 -1.52
CA VAL A 108 -7.17 -7.06 -1.62
C VAL A 108 -6.14 -6.88 -0.50
N ALA A 109 -6.14 -5.71 0.14
CA ALA A 109 -5.27 -5.45 1.28
C ALA A 109 -5.59 -6.31 2.51
N SER A 110 -6.78 -6.93 2.58
CA SER A 110 -7.11 -7.91 3.63
C SER A 110 -6.21 -9.15 3.60
N LEU A 111 -5.59 -9.43 2.45
CA LEU A 111 -4.69 -10.57 2.24
C LEU A 111 -3.22 -10.27 2.61
N TRP A 112 -2.94 -9.12 3.19
CA TRP A 112 -1.56 -8.68 3.44
C TRP A 112 -0.73 -9.69 4.23
N GLN A 113 -1.32 -10.38 5.23
CA GLN A 113 -0.60 -11.38 6.04
C GLN A 113 -0.14 -12.58 5.21
N GLU A 114 -1.01 -13.07 4.31
CA GLU A 114 -0.67 -14.17 3.41
C GLU A 114 0.43 -13.74 2.44
N VAL A 115 0.31 -12.54 1.85
CA VAL A 115 1.31 -11.99 0.92
C VAL A 115 2.65 -11.78 1.63
N ALA A 116 2.66 -11.24 2.85
CA ALA A 116 3.88 -11.04 3.64
C ALA A 116 4.58 -12.37 3.98
N ALA A 117 3.80 -13.39 4.35
CA ALA A 117 4.36 -14.71 4.67
C ALA A 117 5.02 -15.37 3.46
N LEU A 118 4.48 -15.16 2.25
CA LEU A 118 5.01 -15.71 1.00
C LEU A 118 6.18 -14.90 0.42
N ASN A 119 6.32 -13.63 0.82
CA ASN A 119 7.34 -12.72 0.30
C ASN A 119 8.18 -12.10 1.44
N PRO A 120 8.92 -12.91 2.18
CA PRO A 120 9.69 -12.42 3.32
C PRO A 120 10.70 -11.36 2.89
N GLY A 121 10.73 -10.24 3.62
CA GLY A 121 11.61 -9.11 3.34
C GLY A 121 11.10 -8.12 2.29
N VAL A 122 9.89 -8.30 1.73
CA VAL A 122 9.18 -7.27 0.97
C VAL A 122 8.23 -6.53 1.92
N ALA A 123 8.36 -5.21 2.02
CA ALA A 123 7.46 -4.40 2.83
C ALA A 123 6.14 -4.14 2.08
N LEU A 124 5.02 -4.19 2.80
CA LEU A 124 3.70 -3.98 2.21
C LEU A 124 3.11 -2.63 2.60
N VAL A 125 2.41 -2.01 1.65
CA VAL A 125 1.61 -0.81 1.86
C VAL A 125 0.16 -1.13 1.52
N ALA A 126 -0.73 -1.02 2.49
CA ALA A 126 -2.17 -1.13 2.31
C ALA A 126 -2.76 0.26 2.03
N ILE A 127 -3.36 0.44 0.86
CA ILE A 127 -3.92 1.72 0.44
C ILE A 127 -5.44 1.63 0.45
N ASN A 128 -6.08 2.52 1.21
CA ASN A 128 -7.53 2.49 1.44
C ASN A 128 -8.04 1.08 1.80
N PRO A 129 -7.39 0.37 2.73
CA PRO A 129 -7.81 -0.97 3.09
C PRO A 129 -9.16 -0.97 3.81
N PRO A 130 -9.85 -2.12 3.88
CA PRO A 130 -10.97 -2.31 4.79
C PRO A 130 -10.57 -1.95 6.24
N LYS A 131 -11.54 -1.55 7.06
CA LYS A 131 -11.30 -1.15 8.47
C LYS A 131 -10.70 -2.25 9.34
N THR A 132 -10.84 -3.50 8.93
CA THR A 132 -10.24 -4.66 9.61
C THR A 132 -8.74 -4.73 9.44
N VAL A 133 -8.18 -4.04 8.42
CA VAL A 133 -6.74 -3.94 8.21
C VAL A 133 -6.24 -2.70 8.91
N THR A 134 -5.43 -2.94 9.92
CA THR A 134 -4.78 -1.90 10.70
C THR A 134 -3.28 -1.97 10.47
N ASP A 135 -2.60 -0.85 10.65
CA ASP A 135 -1.14 -0.82 10.58
C ASP A 135 -0.54 -1.79 11.60
N SER A 136 0.47 -2.54 11.20
CA SER A 136 1.13 -3.55 12.03
C SER A 136 2.53 -3.86 11.52
N ALA A 137 3.28 -4.67 12.25
CA ALA A 137 4.63 -5.06 11.90
C ALA A 137 4.70 -5.89 10.59
N GLY A 138 4.54 -5.28 9.45
CA GLY A 138 4.56 -5.96 8.13
C GLY A 138 3.73 -5.25 7.07
N VAL A 139 2.84 -4.33 7.49
CA VAL A 139 2.06 -3.52 6.58
C VAL A 139 1.90 -2.10 7.12
N SER A 140 2.14 -1.10 6.30
CA SER A 140 1.83 0.30 6.59
C SER A 140 0.53 0.72 5.91
N VAL A 141 -0.30 1.50 6.60
CA VAL A 141 -1.60 1.94 6.09
C VAL A 141 -1.53 3.37 5.58
N VAL A 142 -2.03 3.55 4.37
CA VAL A 142 -2.13 4.86 3.70
C VAL A 142 -3.57 5.06 3.25
N ARG A 143 -4.11 6.26 3.44
CA ARG A 143 -5.44 6.66 2.97
C ARG A 143 -5.34 7.88 2.06
N GLY A 144 -6.18 7.93 1.03
CA GLY A 144 -6.20 9.08 0.12
C GLY A 144 -7.13 8.89 -1.07
N GLY A 145 -7.45 10.00 -1.75
CA GLY A 145 -8.18 10.00 -3.02
C GLY A 145 -7.33 9.59 -4.22
N MET A 146 -6.03 9.41 -4.01
CA MET A 146 -5.04 8.91 -4.95
C MET A 146 -3.95 8.16 -4.19
N ILE A 147 -3.01 7.53 -4.88
CA ILE A 147 -1.88 6.88 -4.22
C ILE A 147 -0.76 7.90 -3.94
N PRO A 148 -0.57 8.35 -2.69
CA PRO A 148 0.38 9.40 -2.36
C PRO A 148 1.81 8.85 -2.20
N ILE A 149 2.27 8.07 -3.17
CA ILE A 149 3.61 7.48 -3.23
C ILE A 149 4.30 7.97 -4.49
N LYS A 150 5.61 8.19 -4.42
CA LYS A 150 6.46 8.63 -5.53
C LYS A 150 6.44 7.64 -6.68
N SER A 151 6.62 8.16 -7.89
CA SER A 151 6.73 7.38 -9.10
C SER A 151 7.94 6.47 -9.08
N ARG A 152 7.82 5.27 -9.66
CA ARG A 152 8.92 4.30 -9.84
C ARG A 152 9.61 3.88 -8.54
N THR A 153 8.83 3.59 -7.51
CA THR A 153 9.33 3.17 -6.20
C THR A 153 8.87 1.78 -5.77
N LEU A 154 7.78 1.29 -6.38
CA LEU A 154 7.18 0.02 -5.97
C LEU A 154 7.57 -1.13 -6.89
N ARG A 155 7.65 -2.31 -6.29
CA ARG A 155 7.94 -3.58 -6.98
C ARG A 155 6.70 -4.24 -7.57
N GLY A 156 5.52 -3.86 -7.12
CA GLY A 156 4.24 -4.33 -7.61
C GLY A 156 3.09 -3.55 -6.97
N VAL A 157 1.99 -3.47 -7.69
CA VAL A 157 0.75 -2.88 -7.18
C VAL A 157 -0.40 -3.80 -7.55
N VAL A 158 -1.27 -4.09 -6.58
CA VAL A 158 -2.52 -4.81 -6.82
C VAL A 158 -3.69 -3.88 -6.53
N LEU A 159 -4.58 -3.75 -7.50
CA LEU A 159 -5.82 -3.00 -7.38
C LEU A 159 -6.99 -3.98 -7.21
N GLY A 160 -7.64 -3.96 -6.05
CA GLY A 160 -8.93 -4.62 -5.85
C GLY A 160 -10.06 -3.79 -6.44
N LYS A 161 -11.25 -4.40 -6.61
CA LYS A 161 -12.47 -3.63 -6.99
C LYS A 161 -12.86 -2.65 -5.88
N PRO A 162 -13.35 -1.44 -6.24
CA PRO A 162 -13.58 -0.93 -7.59
C PRO A 162 -12.38 -0.20 -8.21
N TYR A 163 -11.23 -0.15 -7.53
CA TYR A 163 -10.05 0.61 -7.95
C TYR A 163 -9.48 0.15 -9.29
N ALA A 164 -9.57 -1.15 -9.57
CA ALA A 164 -9.09 -1.72 -10.83
C ALA A 164 -9.96 -1.34 -12.05
N ASP A 165 -11.21 -0.91 -11.81
CA ASP A 165 -12.14 -0.46 -12.85
C ASP A 165 -12.06 1.06 -13.09
N ASP A 166 -11.31 1.80 -12.27
CA ASP A 166 -11.15 3.25 -12.38
C ASP A 166 -9.82 3.61 -13.08
N PRO A 167 -9.87 4.21 -14.29
CA PRO A 167 -8.67 4.59 -15.03
C PRO A 167 -7.72 5.53 -14.27
N ILE A 168 -8.22 6.34 -13.35
CA ILE A 168 -7.40 7.23 -12.53
C ILE A 168 -6.49 6.42 -11.61
N TRP A 169 -7.05 5.43 -10.94
CA TRP A 169 -6.32 4.54 -10.05
C TRP A 169 -5.35 3.63 -10.80
N VAL A 170 -5.75 3.12 -11.96
CA VAL A 170 -4.86 2.30 -12.82
C VAL A 170 -3.67 3.11 -13.31
N ARG A 171 -3.90 4.35 -13.79
CA ARG A 171 -2.81 5.25 -14.20
C ARG A 171 -1.88 5.56 -13.04
N ASP A 172 -2.45 5.79 -11.86
CA ASP A 172 -1.69 6.06 -10.66
C ASP A 172 -0.86 4.83 -10.24
N ALA A 173 -1.43 3.62 -10.29
CA ALA A 173 -0.70 2.37 -10.05
C ALA A 173 0.44 2.14 -11.06
N ALA A 174 0.18 2.38 -12.35
CA ALA A 174 1.17 2.20 -13.40
C ALA A 174 2.39 3.12 -13.23
N ARG A 175 2.21 4.37 -12.76
CA ARG A 175 3.35 5.27 -12.52
C ARG A 175 4.24 4.83 -11.35
N LEU A 176 3.68 4.08 -10.37
CA LEU A 176 4.37 3.67 -9.15
C LEU A 176 5.35 2.54 -9.35
N VAL A 177 5.05 1.62 -10.24
CA VAL A 177 5.89 0.43 -10.44
C VAL A 177 7.18 0.80 -11.16
N LEU A 178 8.25 0.12 -10.76
CA LEU A 178 9.52 0.18 -11.47
C LEU A 178 9.36 -0.37 -12.90
N PRO A 179 10.16 0.11 -13.87
CA PRO A 179 10.08 -0.38 -15.24
C PRO A 179 10.16 -1.90 -15.33
N GLY A 180 9.27 -2.51 -16.13
CA GLY A 180 9.19 -3.96 -16.32
C GLY A 180 8.51 -4.73 -15.18
N LEU A 181 8.14 -4.06 -14.10
CA LEU A 181 7.39 -4.68 -13.01
C LEU A 181 5.88 -4.52 -13.18
N ARG A 182 5.10 -5.24 -12.38
CA ARG A 182 3.72 -5.55 -12.69
C ARG A 182 2.71 -4.73 -11.89
N VAL A 183 1.63 -4.38 -12.59
CA VAL A 183 0.35 -3.97 -11.99
C VAL A 183 -0.64 -5.11 -12.19
N VAL A 184 -1.37 -5.45 -11.15
CA VAL A 184 -2.42 -6.47 -11.14
C VAL A 184 -3.74 -5.80 -10.81
N GLY A 185 -4.82 -6.14 -11.49
CA GLY A 185 -6.15 -5.61 -11.18
C GLY A 185 -7.22 -6.69 -11.19
N GLU A 186 -8.14 -6.61 -10.22
CA GLU A 186 -9.38 -7.40 -10.24
C GLU A 186 -10.36 -6.76 -11.22
N GLY A 187 -10.59 -7.37 -12.38
CA GLY A 187 -11.51 -6.90 -13.41
C GLY A 187 -11.42 -7.76 -14.64
N ASP A 188 -12.46 -7.69 -15.46
CA ASP A 188 -12.54 -8.48 -16.68
C ASP A 188 -11.97 -7.73 -17.90
N GLN A 189 -11.84 -6.42 -17.79
CA GLN A 189 -11.38 -5.54 -18.85
C GLN A 189 -10.10 -4.81 -18.43
N PRO A 190 -8.92 -5.26 -18.91
CA PRO A 190 -7.68 -4.55 -18.66
C PRO A 190 -7.68 -3.20 -19.40
N PRO A 191 -7.16 -2.13 -18.77
CA PRO A 191 -7.06 -0.81 -19.39
C PRO A 191 -5.87 -0.74 -20.38
N GLU A 192 -6.05 -1.30 -21.57
CA GLU A 192 -5.00 -1.45 -22.60
C GLU A 192 -4.40 -0.12 -23.08
N ASP A 193 -5.09 0.99 -22.87
CA ASP A 193 -4.56 2.34 -23.14
C ASP A 193 -3.53 2.81 -22.10
N LEU A 194 -3.54 2.23 -20.89
CA LEU A 194 -2.71 2.64 -19.77
C LEU A 194 -1.55 1.69 -19.48
N ILE A 195 -1.73 0.41 -19.76
CA ILE A 195 -0.75 -0.65 -19.46
C ILE A 195 -0.53 -1.56 -20.66
N ASP A 196 0.63 -2.20 -20.72
CA ASP A 196 0.92 -3.30 -21.63
C ASP A 196 0.41 -4.59 -20.98
N VAL A 197 -0.73 -5.09 -21.45
CA VAL A 197 -1.40 -6.26 -20.90
C VAL A 197 -0.57 -7.51 -21.17
N MET A 198 -0.21 -8.23 -20.13
CA MET A 198 0.55 -9.49 -20.19
C MET A 198 -0.36 -10.70 -20.16
N ALA A 199 -1.42 -10.64 -19.37
CA ALA A 199 -2.42 -11.70 -19.23
C ALA A 199 -3.73 -11.13 -18.71
N SER A 200 -4.85 -11.75 -19.09
CA SER A 200 -6.17 -11.48 -18.52
C SER A 200 -6.98 -12.78 -18.53
N ALA A 201 -7.40 -13.23 -17.36
CA ALA A 201 -8.24 -14.41 -17.21
C ALA A 201 -8.92 -14.44 -15.83
N GLY A 202 -10.13 -15.01 -15.76
CA GLY A 202 -10.81 -15.30 -14.50
C GLY A 202 -11.11 -14.05 -13.65
N GLY A 203 -11.40 -12.91 -14.27
CA GLY A 203 -11.68 -11.68 -13.55
C GLY A 203 -10.44 -10.97 -12.99
N VAL A 204 -9.26 -11.30 -13.51
CA VAL A 204 -8.00 -10.66 -13.12
C VAL A 204 -7.15 -10.37 -14.35
N TRP A 205 -6.51 -9.23 -14.37
CA TRP A 205 -5.53 -8.86 -15.39
C TRP A 205 -4.17 -8.52 -14.77
N VAL A 206 -3.14 -8.75 -15.53
CA VAL A 206 -1.75 -8.40 -15.20
C VAL A 206 -1.17 -7.61 -16.35
N GLY A 207 -0.49 -6.53 -16.07
CA GLY A 207 0.18 -5.72 -17.06
C GLY A 207 1.43 -5.06 -16.52
N ALA A 208 2.24 -4.55 -17.42
CA ALA A 208 3.40 -3.73 -17.13
C ALA A 208 3.10 -2.27 -17.49
N ARG A 209 3.83 -1.35 -16.85
CA ARG A 209 3.78 0.05 -17.24
C ARG A 209 4.20 0.20 -18.71
N LYS A 210 3.43 0.94 -19.51
CA LYS A 210 3.87 1.39 -20.84
C LYS A 210 5.14 2.24 -20.74
N ALA A 211 6.04 2.05 -21.69
CA ALA A 211 7.30 2.76 -21.79
C ALA A 211 7.12 4.27 -22.00
#